data_559c28ac1ec81452214514b8677d9b30
#
_entry.id   559c28ac1ec81452214514b8677d9b30
#
_cell.length_a   1.000
_cell.length_b   1.000
_cell.length_c   1.000
_cell.angle_alpha   90.00
_cell.angle_beta   90.00
_cell.angle_gamma   90.00
#
_symmetry.space_group_name_H-M   'P 1'
#
loop_
_entity.id
_entity.type
_entity.pdbx_description
1 polymer ?
#
loop_
_entity_poly.entity_id
_entity_poly.type
_entity_poly.pdbx_seq_one_letter_code
_entity_poly.pdbx_strand_id
1 'polypeptide(L)'
;YKQTEFGPIPLDWDLCTFKDVLATFSSGATPYRGIPEYYNGDVRWISSGELNYNHIYDTLEHISQQAVINTNLRIHKPGTFLMAITGLEAEGTRGRCAFVGAPSATNQSCLAINGTDRMCTEYLFWFYRMWGQYLAFKYCQGTKQQSYTADIVKKLPILWPKDIAEQRTISEALSDVDGLI
;
A
#
# COMPACT_ATOMS: atom_id res chain seq x y z
N TYR A 1 -4.95 -0.88 -29.37
CA TYR A 1 -4.73 -0.03 -28.21
C TYR A 1 -5.88 0.93 -28.02
N LYS A 2 -6.26 1.23 -26.77
CA LYS A 2 -7.21 2.27 -26.40
C LYS A 2 -6.54 3.28 -25.47
N GLN A 3 -6.94 4.56 -25.59
CA GLN A 3 -6.37 5.64 -24.79
C GLN A 3 -6.96 5.69 -23.39
N THR A 4 -6.11 5.95 -22.40
CA THR A 4 -6.47 6.19 -20.99
C THR A 4 -5.68 7.37 -20.44
N GLU A 5 -5.96 7.77 -19.20
CA GLU A 5 -5.14 8.78 -18.49
C GLU A 5 -3.69 8.32 -18.21
N PHE A 6 -3.41 7.03 -18.31
CA PHE A 6 -2.08 6.43 -18.18
C PHE A 6 -1.39 6.21 -19.54
N GLY A 7 -1.99 6.66 -20.62
CA GLY A 7 -1.52 6.44 -21.99
C GLY A 7 -2.27 5.30 -22.70
N PRO A 8 -1.75 4.84 -23.84
CA PRO A 8 -2.35 3.78 -24.62
C PRO A 8 -2.16 2.41 -23.93
N ILE A 9 -3.23 1.65 -23.82
CA ILE A 9 -3.20 0.29 -23.26
C ILE A 9 -3.73 -0.74 -24.29
N PRO A 10 -3.42 -2.04 -24.13
CA PRO A 10 -3.99 -3.11 -24.94
C PRO A 10 -5.52 -3.08 -24.91
N LEU A 11 -6.17 -3.57 -25.97
CA LEU A 11 -7.64 -3.54 -26.08
C LEU A 11 -8.35 -4.45 -25.05
N ASP A 12 -7.69 -5.52 -24.66
CA ASP A 12 -8.16 -6.51 -23.68
C ASP A 12 -7.96 -6.11 -22.21
N TRP A 13 -7.11 -5.09 -21.98
CA TRP A 13 -6.99 -4.49 -20.64
C TRP A 13 -8.15 -3.53 -20.37
N ASP A 14 -8.50 -3.32 -19.11
CA ASP A 14 -9.48 -2.32 -18.72
C ASP A 14 -8.90 -1.28 -17.73
N LEU A 15 -9.57 -0.17 -17.64
CA LEU A 15 -9.41 0.82 -16.58
C LEU A 15 -10.58 0.65 -15.61
N CYS A 16 -10.30 0.34 -14.37
CA CYS A 16 -11.30 0.19 -13.30
C CYS A 16 -10.84 0.91 -12.03
N THR A 17 -11.56 0.75 -10.94
CA THR A 17 -11.16 1.34 -9.66
C THR A 17 -10.57 0.27 -8.73
N PHE A 18 -9.76 0.72 -7.75
CA PHE A 18 -9.18 -0.18 -6.75
C PHE A 18 -10.23 -1.09 -6.11
N LYS A 19 -11.41 -0.56 -5.74
CA LYS A 19 -12.48 -1.34 -5.11
C LYS A 19 -13.05 -2.44 -6.01
N ASP A 20 -12.92 -2.32 -7.33
CA ASP A 20 -13.51 -3.29 -8.27
C ASP A 20 -12.69 -4.59 -8.34
N VAL A 21 -11.40 -4.52 -7.99
CA VAL A 21 -10.44 -5.62 -8.17
C VAL A 21 -9.61 -5.94 -6.93
N LEU A 22 -9.66 -5.12 -5.89
CA LEU A 22 -8.89 -5.26 -4.65
C LEU A 22 -9.81 -5.39 -3.43
N ALA A 23 -9.29 -5.95 -2.35
CA ALA A 23 -10.01 -6.16 -1.10
C ALA A 23 -9.24 -5.62 0.10
N THR A 24 -9.92 -5.49 1.23
CA THR A 24 -9.34 -5.11 2.51
C THR A 24 -8.62 -3.76 2.44
N PHE A 25 -9.36 -2.69 2.69
CA PHE A 25 -8.79 -1.33 2.80
C PHE A 25 -8.77 -0.98 4.28
N SER A 26 -7.65 -1.22 4.96
CA SER A 26 -7.54 -1.10 6.42
C SER A 26 -6.37 -0.21 6.80
N SER A 27 -6.65 0.94 7.41
CA SER A 27 -5.62 1.75 8.06
C SER A 27 -5.33 1.22 9.46
N GLY A 28 -4.09 1.45 9.92
CA GLY A 28 -3.70 1.14 11.28
C GLY A 28 -4.06 2.25 12.26
N ALA A 29 -3.42 2.21 13.43
CA ALA A 29 -3.57 3.22 14.47
C ALA A 29 -2.26 3.36 15.27
N THR A 30 -2.16 4.45 16.03
CA THR A 30 -1.05 4.66 16.96
C THR A 30 -1.54 4.37 18.39
N PRO A 31 -0.98 3.37 19.07
CA PRO A 31 -1.26 3.16 20.49
C PRO A 31 -0.92 4.42 21.31
N TYR A 32 -1.63 4.63 22.38
CA TYR A 32 -1.43 5.84 23.20
C TYR A 32 -0.01 5.91 23.74
N ARG A 33 0.73 6.94 23.35
CA ARG A 33 2.15 7.15 23.70
C ARG A 33 2.38 7.39 25.22
N GLY A 34 1.36 7.76 25.97
CA GLY A 34 1.43 7.94 27.42
C GLY A 34 1.51 6.64 28.23
N ILE A 35 1.47 5.48 27.58
CA ILE A 35 1.65 4.16 28.20
C ILE A 35 2.95 3.55 27.65
N PRO A 36 4.09 3.69 28.34
CA PRO A 36 5.38 3.18 27.84
C PRO A 36 5.39 1.68 27.58
N GLU A 37 4.62 0.89 28.33
CA GLU A 37 4.49 -0.55 28.22
C GLU A 37 3.91 -0.98 26.85
N TYR A 38 3.19 -0.08 26.17
CA TYR A 38 2.71 -0.34 24.81
C TYR A 38 3.83 -0.43 23.78
N TYR A 39 4.98 0.19 24.05
CA TYR A 39 6.14 0.26 23.17
C TYR A 39 7.32 -0.62 23.65
N ASN A 40 7.01 -1.56 24.53
CA ASN A 40 7.94 -2.56 25.03
C ASN A 40 7.43 -3.96 24.78
N GLY A 41 7.42 -4.36 23.50
CA GLY A 41 6.92 -5.67 23.06
C GLY A 41 7.67 -6.19 21.84
N ASP A 42 7.12 -7.22 21.22
CA ASP A 42 7.71 -7.95 20.11
C ASP A 42 6.87 -7.88 18.81
N VAL A 43 5.71 -7.21 18.85
CA VAL A 43 4.86 -7.06 17.68
C VAL A 43 5.41 -5.94 16.81
N ARG A 44 5.76 -6.25 15.57
CA ARG A 44 6.20 -5.28 14.56
C ARG A 44 5.11 -4.26 14.28
N TRP A 45 5.48 -2.99 14.25
CA TRP A 45 4.54 -1.89 14.03
C TRP A 45 5.11 -0.93 12.97
N ILE A 46 4.64 -1.11 11.74
CA ILE A 46 5.13 -0.40 10.56
C ILE A 46 4.59 1.03 10.55
N SER A 47 5.46 2.00 10.40
CA SER A 47 5.12 3.39 10.12
C SER A 47 5.26 3.71 8.63
N SER A 48 4.57 4.74 8.14
CA SER A 48 4.65 5.14 6.73
C SER A 48 6.04 5.59 6.28
N GLY A 49 6.90 6.01 7.22
CA GLY A 49 8.29 6.36 6.93
C GLY A 49 9.17 5.17 6.54
N GLU A 50 8.74 3.94 6.83
CA GLU A 50 9.48 2.72 6.50
C GLU A 50 9.12 2.16 5.10
N LEU A 51 8.09 2.71 4.46
CA LEU A 51 7.67 2.32 3.12
C LEU A 51 8.66 2.87 2.08
N ASN A 52 9.41 1.99 1.45
CA ASN A 52 10.44 2.36 0.48
C ASN A 52 10.56 1.34 -0.67
N TYR A 53 9.43 0.90 -1.21
CA TYR A 53 9.37 -0.08 -2.31
C TYR A 53 10.05 -1.41 -1.98
N ASN A 54 9.92 -1.85 -0.72
CA ASN A 54 10.62 -2.98 -0.12
C ASN A 54 9.66 -3.97 0.52
N HIS A 55 10.20 -5.11 0.94
CA HIS A 55 9.54 -6.03 1.89
C HIS A 55 10.02 -5.69 3.30
N ILE A 56 9.09 -5.40 4.22
CA ILE A 56 9.42 -5.01 5.59
C ILE A 56 9.39 -6.27 6.47
N TYR A 57 10.55 -6.77 6.83
CA TYR A 57 10.72 -7.96 7.68
C TYR A 57 10.88 -7.63 9.16
N ASP A 58 11.32 -6.42 9.46
CA ASP A 58 11.41 -5.89 10.82
C ASP A 58 11.12 -4.40 10.83
N THR A 59 10.84 -3.82 11.99
CA THR A 59 10.37 -2.44 12.14
C THR A 59 11.23 -1.66 13.14
N LEU A 60 11.26 -0.33 12.96
CA LEU A 60 11.96 0.56 13.87
C LEU A 60 11.37 0.55 15.30
N GLU A 61 10.07 0.39 15.40
CA GLU A 61 9.35 0.30 16.68
C GLU A 61 8.57 -1.02 16.75
N HIS A 62 8.54 -1.58 17.95
CA HIS A 62 7.72 -2.74 18.30
C HIS A 62 6.71 -2.35 19.38
N ILE A 63 5.56 -3.00 19.37
CA ILE A 63 4.50 -2.77 20.35
C ILE A 63 4.15 -4.07 21.08
N SER A 64 3.53 -3.92 22.24
CA SER A 64 3.07 -5.08 23.03
C SER A 64 1.77 -5.66 22.48
N GLN A 65 1.51 -6.92 22.78
CA GLN A 65 0.21 -7.56 22.49
C GLN A 65 -0.95 -6.79 23.14
N GLN A 66 -0.73 -6.22 24.32
CA GLN A 66 -1.75 -5.42 25.02
C GLN A 66 -2.06 -4.15 24.22
N ALA A 67 -1.05 -3.50 23.61
CA ALA A 67 -1.25 -2.37 22.72
C ALA A 67 -2.10 -2.75 21.49
N VAL A 68 -1.82 -3.90 20.87
CA VAL A 68 -2.60 -4.42 19.74
C VAL A 68 -4.07 -4.58 20.11
N ILE A 69 -4.35 -5.23 21.26
CA ILE A 69 -5.71 -5.48 21.74
C ILE A 69 -6.44 -4.17 22.08
N ASN A 70 -5.80 -3.31 22.88
CA ASN A 70 -6.43 -2.08 23.38
C ASN A 70 -6.63 -1.02 22.29
N THR A 71 -5.83 -1.07 21.22
CA THR A 71 -5.96 -0.17 20.05
C THR A 71 -6.73 -0.81 18.91
N ASN A 72 -7.18 -2.07 19.09
CA ASN A 72 -7.88 -2.85 18.07
C ASN A 72 -7.12 -2.91 16.73
N LEU A 73 -5.81 -3.10 16.81
CA LEU A 73 -4.95 -3.19 15.65
C LEU A 73 -5.08 -4.53 14.95
N ARG A 74 -5.04 -4.50 13.64
CA ARG A 74 -4.98 -5.71 12.82
C ARG A 74 -3.52 -6.10 12.58
N ILE A 75 -3.21 -7.39 12.70
CA ILE A 75 -1.95 -7.95 12.25
C ILE A 75 -2.12 -8.37 10.78
N HIS A 76 -1.34 -7.76 9.93
CA HIS A 76 -1.30 -8.06 8.50
C HIS A 76 -0.31 -9.19 8.23
N LYS A 77 -0.68 -10.09 7.32
CA LYS A 77 0.15 -11.22 6.90
C LYS A 77 1.19 -10.79 5.84
N PRO A 78 2.28 -11.53 5.68
CA PRO A 78 3.23 -11.34 4.58
C PRO A 78 2.52 -11.30 3.22
N GLY A 79 3.01 -10.45 2.32
CA GLY A 79 2.42 -10.22 1.00
C GLY A 79 1.28 -9.19 0.99
N THR A 80 0.85 -8.65 2.13
CA THR A 80 -0.08 -7.50 2.17
C THR A 80 0.62 -6.26 1.61
N PHE A 81 -0.03 -5.57 0.67
CA PHE A 81 0.44 -4.30 0.13
C PHE A 81 0.13 -3.16 1.10
N LEU A 82 1.10 -2.28 1.31
CA LEU A 82 0.95 -1.06 2.12
C LEU A 82 1.23 0.17 1.27
N MET A 83 0.43 1.22 1.44
CA MET A 83 0.69 2.54 0.87
C MET A 83 0.61 3.63 1.93
N ALA A 84 1.42 4.68 1.77
CA ALA A 84 1.32 5.89 2.58
C ALA A 84 0.06 6.67 2.18
N ILE A 85 -0.73 7.10 3.17
CA ILE A 85 -1.98 7.83 2.96
C ILE A 85 -2.00 9.23 3.60
N THR A 86 -0.97 9.60 4.35
CA THR A 86 -0.83 10.93 4.96
C THR A 86 0.57 11.50 4.70
N GLY A 87 0.73 12.82 4.83
CA GLY A 87 2.00 13.49 4.58
C GLY A 87 2.39 13.51 3.10
N LEU A 88 1.41 13.45 2.20
CA LEU A 88 1.63 13.34 0.75
C LEU A 88 2.06 14.66 0.10
N GLU A 89 2.08 15.77 0.85
CA GLU A 89 2.69 17.03 0.45
C GLU A 89 4.23 16.91 0.34
N ALA A 90 4.85 16.03 1.13
CA ALA A 90 6.27 15.79 1.08
C ALA A 90 6.63 14.89 -0.11
N GLU A 91 7.57 15.33 -0.94
CA GLU A 91 8.00 14.60 -2.15
C GLU A 91 8.47 13.17 -1.82
N GLY A 92 9.18 13.01 -0.69
CA GLY A 92 9.70 11.71 -0.25
C GLY A 92 8.64 10.73 0.29
N THR A 93 7.39 11.16 0.51
CA THR A 93 6.30 10.32 1.03
C THR A 93 5.29 9.96 -0.07
N ARG A 94 5.16 10.83 -1.06
CA ARG A 94 4.19 10.66 -2.14
C ARG A 94 4.48 9.41 -2.97
N GLY A 95 3.49 8.55 -3.11
CA GLY A 95 3.61 7.30 -3.88
C GLY A 95 4.38 6.19 -3.18
N ARG A 96 4.77 6.35 -1.91
CA ARG A 96 5.49 5.32 -1.16
C ARG A 96 4.59 4.12 -0.87
N CYS A 97 5.15 2.95 -1.10
CA CYS A 97 4.50 1.67 -0.81
C CYS A 97 5.55 0.61 -0.43
N ALA A 98 5.07 -0.49 0.13
CA ALA A 98 5.88 -1.63 0.51
C ALA A 98 5.02 -2.90 0.63
N PHE A 99 5.66 -4.04 0.83
CA PHE A 99 5.00 -5.25 1.28
C PHE A 99 5.26 -5.51 2.76
N VAL A 100 4.28 -6.06 3.43
CA VAL A 100 4.50 -6.73 4.72
C VAL A 100 5.33 -7.99 4.45
N GLY A 101 6.55 -8.04 4.99
CA GLY A 101 7.46 -9.18 4.86
C GLY A 101 7.33 -10.19 6.00
N ALA A 102 6.96 -9.72 7.20
CA ALA A 102 6.66 -10.53 8.39
C ALA A 102 5.39 -10.01 9.06
N PRO A 103 4.65 -10.85 9.82
CA PRO A 103 3.41 -10.41 10.47
C PRO A 103 3.60 -9.12 11.26
N SER A 104 2.80 -8.08 10.95
CA SER A 104 2.99 -6.72 11.49
C SER A 104 1.68 -5.96 11.61
N ALA A 105 1.58 -5.10 12.61
CA ALA A 105 0.59 -4.03 12.66
C ALA A 105 1.12 -2.79 11.90
N THR A 106 0.27 -1.79 11.72
CA THR A 106 0.64 -0.53 11.04
C THR A 106 0.13 0.68 11.82
N ASN A 107 0.75 1.83 11.60
CA ASN A 107 0.22 3.10 12.06
C ASN A 107 -0.94 3.59 11.18
N GLN A 108 -1.60 4.68 11.58
CA GLN A 108 -2.73 5.27 10.86
C GLN A 108 -2.36 5.90 9.51
N SER A 109 -1.07 6.11 9.25
CA SER A 109 -0.58 6.69 7.99
C SER A 109 -0.32 5.65 6.90
N CYS A 110 -0.48 4.36 7.22
CA CYS A 110 -0.44 3.24 6.28
C CYS A 110 -1.85 2.72 6.00
N LEU A 111 -2.14 2.46 4.73
CA LEU A 111 -3.32 1.70 4.32
C LEU A 111 -2.89 0.34 3.78
N ALA A 112 -3.43 -0.71 4.36
CA ALA A 112 -3.20 -2.09 3.93
C ALA A 112 -4.27 -2.53 2.94
N ILE A 113 -3.83 -3.13 1.83
CA ILE A 113 -4.68 -3.62 0.74
C ILE A 113 -4.24 -5.03 0.36
N ASN A 114 -5.20 -5.89 0.05
CA ASN A 114 -4.95 -7.23 -0.44
C ASN A 114 -5.49 -7.41 -1.85
N GLY A 115 -4.82 -8.26 -2.63
CA GLY A 115 -5.33 -8.72 -3.91
C GLY A 115 -6.55 -9.62 -3.76
N THR A 116 -7.11 -9.97 -4.90
CA THR A 116 -8.25 -10.88 -5.04
C THR A 116 -7.92 -11.94 -6.09
N ASP A 117 -8.89 -12.77 -6.48
CA ASP A 117 -8.81 -13.63 -7.65
C ASP A 117 -8.75 -12.87 -8.98
N ARG A 118 -9.07 -11.55 -8.96
CA ARG A 118 -9.04 -10.67 -10.14
C ARG A 118 -7.75 -9.86 -10.26
N MET A 119 -7.03 -9.61 -9.15
CA MET A 119 -5.79 -8.83 -9.15
C MET A 119 -4.83 -9.34 -8.08
N CYS A 120 -3.62 -9.70 -8.50
CA CYS A 120 -2.56 -10.05 -7.57
C CYS A 120 -1.91 -8.80 -6.95
N THR A 121 -1.42 -8.97 -5.73
CA THR A 121 -0.86 -7.87 -4.95
C THR A 121 0.45 -7.36 -5.55
N GLU A 122 1.21 -8.24 -6.20
CA GLU A 122 2.47 -7.92 -6.87
C GLU A 122 2.24 -6.97 -8.06
N TYR A 123 1.19 -7.19 -8.84
CA TYR A 123 0.84 -6.27 -9.93
C TYR A 123 0.41 -4.89 -9.40
N LEU A 124 -0.40 -4.86 -8.33
CA LEU A 124 -0.74 -3.61 -7.64
C LEU A 124 0.52 -2.87 -7.20
N PHE A 125 1.50 -3.56 -6.64
CA PHE A 125 2.76 -2.94 -6.20
C PHE A 125 3.49 -2.26 -7.35
N TRP A 126 3.68 -2.95 -8.48
CA TRP A 126 4.38 -2.39 -9.64
C TRP A 126 3.60 -1.25 -10.29
N PHE A 127 2.27 -1.39 -10.39
CA PHE A 127 1.40 -0.31 -10.85
C PHE A 127 1.54 0.93 -9.96
N TYR A 128 1.45 0.76 -8.64
CA TYR A 128 1.51 1.89 -7.70
C TYR A 128 2.93 2.48 -7.60
N ARG A 129 3.97 1.67 -7.70
CA ARG A 129 5.36 2.17 -7.78
C ARG A 129 5.57 3.09 -8.98
N MET A 130 4.96 2.78 -10.11
CA MET A 130 5.03 3.60 -11.33
C MET A 130 4.15 4.86 -11.24
N TRP A 131 2.92 4.71 -10.80
CA TRP A 131 1.89 5.74 -10.90
C TRP A 131 1.52 6.41 -9.58
N GLY A 132 2.02 5.94 -8.45
CA GLY A 132 1.61 6.40 -7.12
C GLY A 132 1.83 7.90 -6.88
N GLN A 133 2.91 8.48 -7.41
CA GLN A 133 3.13 9.94 -7.34
C GLN A 133 2.08 10.71 -8.13
N TYR A 134 1.79 10.28 -9.36
CA TYR A 134 0.76 10.88 -10.20
C TYR A 134 -0.62 10.78 -9.54
N LEU A 135 -0.98 9.62 -9.03
CA LEU A 135 -2.25 9.40 -8.34
C LEU A 135 -2.36 10.28 -7.09
N ALA A 136 -1.30 10.37 -6.29
CA ALA A 136 -1.30 11.23 -5.12
C ALA A 136 -1.44 12.69 -5.50
N PHE A 137 -0.71 13.17 -6.49
CA PHE A 137 -0.81 14.55 -6.96
C PHE A 137 -2.22 14.90 -7.46
N LYS A 138 -2.88 13.96 -8.15
CA LYS A 138 -4.18 14.21 -8.78
C LYS A 138 -5.37 14.02 -7.84
N TYR A 139 -5.31 13.07 -6.92
CA TYR A 139 -6.48 12.60 -6.17
C TYR A 139 -6.42 12.85 -4.67
N CYS A 140 -5.25 13.19 -4.08
CA CYS A 140 -5.19 13.50 -2.65
C CYS A 140 -5.94 14.78 -2.32
N GLN A 141 -6.37 14.93 -1.07
CA GLN A 141 -7.05 16.10 -0.55
C GLN A 141 -6.16 16.91 0.38
N GLY A 142 -6.49 18.19 0.52
CA GLY A 142 -5.80 19.11 1.40
C GLY A 142 -4.78 19.98 0.66
N THR A 143 -4.52 21.16 1.21
CA THR A 143 -3.55 22.13 0.66
C THR A 143 -2.25 22.18 1.45
N LYS A 144 -2.33 22.09 2.77
CA LYS A 144 -1.16 22.11 3.68
C LYS A 144 -0.75 20.72 4.15
N GLN A 145 -1.73 19.86 4.42
CA GLN A 145 -1.52 18.43 4.68
C GLN A 145 -2.30 17.63 3.66
N GLN A 146 -1.59 17.01 2.74
CA GLN A 146 -2.20 16.19 1.70
C GLN A 146 -2.36 14.76 2.19
N SER A 147 -3.55 14.20 1.99
CA SER A 147 -3.87 12.85 2.44
C SER A 147 -4.90 12.18 1.53
N TYR A 148 -4.92 10.85 1.60
CA TYR A 148 -6.03 10.04 1.13
C TYR A 148 -6.94 9.65 2.31
N THR A 149 -8.24 9.60 2.06
CA THR A 149 -9.14 8.76 2.85
C THR A 149 -9.23 7.37 2.22
N ALA A 150 -9.66 6.36 2.98
CA ALA A 150 -9.91 5.03 2.42
C ALA A 150 -10.91 5.05 1.25
N ASP A 151 -11.90 5.94 1.30
CA ASP A 151 -12.90 6.09 0.24
C ASP A 151 -12.34 6.72 -1.03
N ILE A 152 -11.35 7.60 -0.92
CA ILE A 152 -10.61 8.11 -2.09
C ILE A 152 -9.77 7.00 -2.68
N VAL A 153 -9.01 6.25 -1.86
CA VAL A 153 -8.17 5.15 -2.34
C VAL A 153 -9.00 4.10 -3.08
N LYS A 154 -10.16 3.73 -2.57
CA LYS A 154 -11.08 2.80 -3.25
C LYS A 154 -11.48 3.25 -4.65
N LYS A 155 -11.50 4.56 -4.90
CA LYS A 155 -11.88 5.17 -6.19
C LYS A 155 -10.68 5.44 -7.10
N LEU A 156 -9.45 5.22 -6.65
CA LEU A 156 -8.28 5.40 -7.50
C LEU A 156 -8.38 4.49 -8.73
N PRO A 157 -8.05 5.02 -9.91
CA PRO A 157 -8.02 4.21 -11.12
C PRO A 157 -6.84 3.25 -11.13
N ILE A 158 -7.03 2.09 -11.74
CA ILE A 158 -5.98 1.10 -11.95
C ILE A 158 -6.13 0.47 -13.33
N LEU A 159 -5.02 0.28 -14.02
CA LEU A 159 -4.96 -0.53 -15.24
C LEU A 159 -5.12 -2.00 -14.86
N TRP A 160 -6.02 -2.68 -15.53
CA TRP A 160 -6.37 -4.05 -15.19
C TRP A 160 -6.22 -4.99 -16.39
N PRO A 161 -5.09 -5.70 -16.51
CA PRO A 161 -5.02 -6.93 -17.32
C PRO A 161 -5.99 -7.95 -16.72
N LYS A 162 -6.95 -8.41 -17.50
CA LYS A 162 -8.01 -9.33 -16.99
C LYS A 162 -7.49 -10.70 -16.62
N ASP A 163 -6.41 -11.12 -17.29
CA ASP A 163 -5.78 -12.41 -17.04
C ASP A 163 -4.79 -12.28 -15.85
N ILE A 164 -5.07 -13.02 -14.80
CA ILE A 164 -4.20 -13.05 -13.60
C ILE A 164 -2.81 -13.64 -13.90
N ALA A 165 -2.68 -14.51 -14.90
CA ALA A 165 -1.40 -15.07 -15.33
C ALA A 165 -0.55 -13.99 -16.01
N GLU A 166 -1.16 -13.13 -16.81
CA GLU A 166 -0.49 -11.97 -17.42
C GLU A 166 0.00 -11.00 -16.34
N GLN A 167 -0.83 -10.68 -15.33
CA GLN A 167 -0.43 -9.83 -14.21
C GLN A 167 0.81 -10.37 -13.49
N ARG A 168 0.87 -11.69 -13.25
CA ARG A 168 2.02 -12.35 -12.61
C ARG A 168 3.26 -12.27 -13.51
N THR A 169 3.13 -12.58 -14.79
CA THR A 169 4.25 -12.50 -15.75
C THR A 169 4.84 -11.08 -15.83
N ILE A 170 3.98 -10.05 -15.84
CA ILE A 170 4.42 -8.65 -15.80
C ILE A 170 5.18 -8.37 -14.49
N SER A 171 4.65 -8.83 -13.37
CA SER A 171 5.24 -8.59 -12.05
C SER A 171 6.59 -9.30 -11.91
N GLU A 172 6.72 -10.53 -12.38
CA GLU A 172 7.96 -11.30 -12.40
C GLU A 172 9.02 -10.60 -13.25
N ALA A 173 8.68 -10.20 -14.48
CA ALA A 173 9.60 -9.49 -15.36
C ALA A 173 10.11 -8.16 -14.77
N LEU A 174 9.22 -7.40 -14.10
CA LEU A 174 9.60 -6.15 -13.44
C LEU A 174 10.47 -6.41 -12.20
N SER A 175 10.20 -7.48 -11.45
CA SER A 175 11.00 -7.88 -10.29
C SER A 175 12.41 -8.32 -10.69
N ASP A 176 12.54 -9.05 -11.78
CA ASP A 176 13.84 -9.48 -12.32
C ASP A 176 14.70 -8.29 -12.72
N VAL A 177 14.11 -7.31 -13.41
CA VAL A 177 14.82 -6.06 -13.79
C VAL A 177 15.20 -5.24 -12.56
N ASP A 178 14.34 -5.12 -11.56
CA ASP A 178 14.63 -4.37 -10.33
C ASP A 178 15.75 -5.03 -9.52
N GLY A 179 15.83 -6.36 -9.51
CA GLY A 179 16.90 -7.13 -8.87
C GLY A 179 18.26 -7.04 -9.56
N LEU A 180 18.31 -6.51 -10.79
CA LEU A 180 19.54 -6.33 -11.56
C LEU A 180 20.15 -4.93 -11.41
N ILE A 181 19.43 -3.98 -10.78
CA ILE A 181 19.85 -2.60 -10.52
C ILE A 181 20.29 -2.45 -9.07
#